data_e5453d68b821dbc4681eba54dbf7535f
#
_entry.id   e5453d68b821dbc4681eba54dbf7535f
#
_cell.length_a   1.000
_cell.length_b   1.000
_cell.length_c   1.000
_cell.angle_alpha   90.00
_cell.angle_beta   90.00
_cell.angle_gamma   90.00
#
_symmetry.space_group_name_H-M   'P 1'
#
loop_
_entity.id
_entity.type
_entity.pdbx_description
1 polymer ?
#
loop_
_entity_poly.entity_id
_entity_poly.type
_entity_poly.pdbx_seq_one_letter_code
_entity_poly.pdbx_strand_id
1 'polypeptide(L)'
;YDRPLKTGVIAYLEGNSHRTIAFRADIDALPIYEENDIDFKSKNDHVMHACGHDGHTTALMLFVKRCKALYDKSELPHNVVFIFQPAEETGGGANRLIKAGAFDKYPIEAVFGFHVNPFEKEGKIVIRDEEITASATEYRFFLKGLSSHVADKEQGHSCGEGLQHVLSQIGQIQQFHLNGL
;
A
#
# COMPACT_ATOMS: atom_id res chain seq x y z
N TYR A 1 3.39 -18.89 12.24
CA TYR A 1 3.06 -17.55 11.75
C TYR A 1 2.89 -16.57 12.91
N ASP A 2 3.14 -15.30 12.65
CA ASP A 2 2.97 -14.18 13.58
C ASP A 2 1.86 -13.23 13.08
N ARG A 3 1.27 -12.47 14.00
CA ARG A 3 0.25 -11.46 13.68
C ARG A 3 0.68 -10.06 14.14
N PRO A 4 1.63 -9.43 13.46
CA PRO A 4 1.99 -8.06 13.77
C PRO A 4 0.86 -7.09 13.40
N LEU A 5 0.75 -5.97 14.14
CA LEU A 5 -0.25 -4.92 13.91
C LEU A 5 -1.71 -5.44 13.91
N LYS A 6 -2.03 -6.48 14.69
CA LYS A 6 -3.35 -7.13 14.82
C LYS A 6 -3.88 -7.82 13.55
N THR A 7 -3.80 -7.17 12.39
CA THR A 7 -4.37 -7.63 11.12
C THR A 7 -3.33 -8.17 10.13
N GLY A 8 -2.06 -7.80 10.29
CA GLY A 8 -0.98 -8.35 9.47
C GLY A 8 -0.73 -9.82 9.78
N VAL A 9 -0.21 -10.55 8.80
CA VAL A 9 0.25 -11.92 8.97
C VAL A 9 1.63 -12.07 8.36
N ILE A 10 2.57 -12.66 9.12
CA ILE A 10 3.86 -13.10 8.60
C ILE A 10 3.96 -14.60 8.81
N ALA A 11 4.13 -15.33 7.74
CA ALA A 11 4.33 -16.78 7.78
C ALA A 11 5.71 -17.13 7.22
N TYR A 12 6.28 -18.22 7.69
CA TYR A 12 7.59 -18.70 7.31
C TYR A 12 7.56 -20.19 7.00
N LEU A 13 8.23 -20.57 5.95
CA LEU A 13 8.56 -21.95 5.61
C LEU A 13 10.08 -22.09 5.48
N GLU A 14 10.66 -23.04 6.15
CA GLU A 14 12.07 -23.38 6.05
C GLU A 14 12.30 -24.20 4.78
N GLY A 15 13.28 -23.83 3.99
CA GLY A 15 13.67 -24.52 2.77
C GLY A 15 15.01 -25.25 2.93
N ASN A 16 15.52 -25.78 1.81
CA ASN A 16 16.74 -26.60 1.78
C ASN A 16 18.05 -25.79 1.78
N SER A 17 17.99 -24.45 1.76
CA SER A 17 19.17 -23.58 1.82
C SER A 17 19.03 -22.51 2.91
N HIS A 18 20.14 -21.85 3.22
CA HIS A 18 20.16 -20.75 4.20
C HIS A 18 19.62 -19.42 3.65
N ARG A 19 19.34 -19.34 2.33
CA ARG A 19 18.80 -18.13 1.71
C ARG A 19 17.34 -17.93 2.06
N THR A 20 16.98 -16.70 2.37
CA THR A 20 15.59 -16.33 2.72
C THR A 20 15.07 -15.28 1.74
N ILE A 21 13.95 -15.58 1.11
CA ILE A 21 13.26 -14.69 0.18
C ILE A 21 11.88 -14.40 0.72
N ALA A 22 11.46 -13.15 0.65
CA ALA A 22 10.11 -12.74 1.09
C ALA A 22 9.20 -12.41 -0.09
N PHE A 23 7.92 -12.72 0.07
CA PHE A 23 6.85 -12.34 -0.86
C PHE A 23 5.79 -11.56 -0.11
N ARG A 24 5.41 -10.41 -0.66
CA ARG A 24 4.50 -9.44 -0.03
C ARG A 24 3.23 -9.25 -0.85
N ALA A 25 2.10 -9.26 -0.16
CA ALA A 25 0.84 -8.68 -0.63
C ALA A 25 0.31 -7.71 0.42
N ASP A 26 -0.26 -6.60 -0.04
CA ASP A 26 -1.14 -5.75 0.76
C ASP A 26 -2.49 -6.43 0.94
N ILE A 27 -3.20 -6.09 2.03
CA ILE A 27 -4.45 -6.76 2.39
C ILE A 27 -5.57 -5.79 2.79
N ASP A 28 -5.31 -4.50 2.79
CA ASP A 28 -6.30 -3.50 3.20
C ASP A 28 -7.25 -3.12 2.07
N ALA A 29 -8.42 -2.65 2.45
CA ALA A 29 -9.44 -2.13 1.56
C ALA A 29 -9.62 -0.63 1.78
N LEU A 30 -10.28 0.02 0.83
CA LEU A 30 -10.56 1.45 0.82
C LEU A 30 -11.98 1.75 1.34
N PRO A 31 -12.21 2.91 1.97
CA PRO A 31 -13.53 3.36 2.41
C PRO A 31 -14.35 3.89 1.22
N ILE A 32 -14.68 3.01 0.30
CA ILE A 32 -15.38 3.29 -0.96
C ILE A 32 -16.60 2.37 -1.05
N TYR A 33 -17.73 2.88 -1.55
CA TYR A 33 -18.86 2.04 -1.91
C TYR A 33 -18.53 1.17 -3.11
N GLU A 34 -18.80 -0.12 -3.02
CA GLU A 34 -18.70 -1.01 -4.15
C GLU A 34 -20.00 -1.00 -4.95
N GLU A 35 -19.94 -0.40 -6.13
CA GLU A 35 -21.07 -0.31 -7.07
C GLU A 35 -21.10 -1.47 -8.08
N ASN A 36 -20.09 -2.35 -8.06
CA ASN A 36 -20.04 -3.50 -8.95
C ASN A 36 -21.16 -4.50 -8.65
N ASP A 37 -21.72 -5.08 -9.71
CA ASP A 37 -22.69 -6.19 -9.61
C ASP A 37 -21.96 -7.51 -9.92
N ILE A 38 -21.32 -8.08 -8.92
CA ILE A 38 -20.50 -9.29 -9.00
C ILE A 38 -20.78 -10.19 -7.80
N ASP A 39 -20.63 -11.50 -7.98
CA ASP A 39 -20.91 -12.51 -6.95
C ASP A 39 -20.06 -12.40 -5.70
N PHE A 40 -18.86 -11.85 -5.81
CA PHE A 40 -17.89 -11.65 -4.73
C PHE A 40 -17.78 -10.21 -4.26
N LYS A 41 -18.80 -9.40 -4.52
CA LYS A 41 -18.94 -8.03 -4.01
C LYS A 41 -18.70 -7.96 -2.50
N SER A 42 -18.16 -6.85 -2.04
CA SER A 42 -17.97 -6.58 -0.61
C SER A 42 -19.28 -6.76 0.17
N LYS A 43 -19.19 -7.43 1.30
CA LYS A 43 -20.30 -7.58 2.27
C LYS A 43 -20.27 -6.52 3.35
N ASN A 44 -19.24 -5.67 3.36
CA ASN A 44 -19.07 -4.57 4.29
C ASN A 44 -19.45 -3.27 3.59
N ASP A 45 -20.43 -2.58 4.13
CA ASP A 45 -20.85 -1.29 3.61
C ASP A 45 -19.72 -0.27 3.68
N HIS A 46 -19.59 0.59 2.68
CA HIS A 46 -18.50 1.56 2.55
C HIS A 46 -17.08 0.99 2.56
N VAL A 47 -16.89 -0.26 2.18
CA VAL A 47 -15.57 -0.88 2.09
C VAL A 47 -15.45 -1.67 0.79
N MET A 48 -14.44 -1.37 -0.01
CA MET A 48 -14.19 -2.02 -1.29
C MET A 48 -12.68 -2.24 -1.50
N HIS A 49 -12.31 -3.36 -2.09
CA HIS A 49 -10.96 -3.57 -2.62
C HIS A 49 -10.76 -2.86 -3.97
N ALA A 50 -10.90 -1.53 -3.99
CA ALA A 50 -10.82 -0.74 -5.23
C ALA A 50 -9.40 -0.69 -5.83
N CYS A 51 -8.37 -1.06 -5.06
CA CYS A 51 -6.98 -1.15 -5.53
C CYS A 51 -6.53 -2.58 -5.87
N GLY A 52 -7.42 -3.58 -5.77
CA GLY A 52 -7.12 -4.96 -6.15
C GLY A 52 -6.32 -5.77 -5.11
N HIS A 53 -6.25 -5.32 -3.87
CA HIS A 53 -5.49 -6.00 -2.81
C HIS A 53 -6.09 -7.38 -2.45
N ASP A 54 -7.36 -7.63 -2.72
CA ASP A 54 -7.99 -8.96 -2.65
C ASP A 54 -7.38 -9.93 -3.66
N GLY A 55 -7.11 -9.47 -4.88
CA GLY A 55 -6.37 -10.22 -5.91
C GLY A 55 -4.92 -10.51 -5.48
N HIS A 56 -4.22 -9.51 -4.92
CA HIS A 56 -2.86 -9.68 -4.41
C HIS A 56 -2.83 -10.70 -3.27
N THR A 57 -3.74 -10.56 -2.31
CA THR A 57 -3.90 -11.50 -1.19
C THR A 57 -4.15 -12.92 -1.68
N THR A 58 -5.09 -13.09 -2.62
CA THR A 58 -5.45 -14.38 -3.18
C THR A 58 -4.27 -15.04 -3.89
N ALA A 59 -3.54 -14.29 -4.71
CA ALA A 59 -2.37 -14.80 -5.40
C ALA A 59 -1.27 -15.25 -4.42
N LEU A 60 -1.01 -14.44 -3.37
CA LEU A 60 -0.05 -14.83 -2.33
C LEU A 60 -0.51 -16.08 -1.56
N MET A 61 -1.80 -16.22 -1.26
CA MET A 61 -2.36 -17.42 -0.62
C MET A 61 -2.18 -18.67 -1.49
N LEU A 62 -2.40 -18.57 -2.79
CA LEU A 62 -2.17 -19.67 -3.73
C LEU A 62 -0.68 -20.04 -3.79
N PHE A 63 0.19 -19.04 -3.75
CA PHE A 63 1.63 -19.25 -3.71
C PHE A 63 2.06 -19.92 -2.40
N VAL A 64 1.51 -19.52 -1.24
CA VAL A 64 1.71 -20.23 0.04
C VAL A 64 1.35 -21.71 -0.08
N LYS A 65 0.19 -22.04 -0.67
CA LYS A 65 -0.21 -23.43 -0.90
C LYS A 65 0.79 -24.19 -1.76
N ARG A 66 1.31 -23.56 -2.81
CA ARG A 66 2.34 -24.17 -3.68
C ARG A 66 3.64 -24.41 -2.93
N CYS A 67 4.14 -23.42 -2.19
CA CYS A 67 5.34 -23.55 -1.38
C CYS A 67 5.18 -24.62 -0.28
N LYS A 68 4.00 -24.67 0.35
CA LYS A 68 3.70 -25.71 1.35
C LYS A 68 3.75 -27.13 0.74
N ALA A 69 3.23 -27.30 -0.46
CA ALA A 69 3.29 -28.59 -1.15
C ALA A 69 4.73 -29.02 -1.52
N LEU A 70 5.62 -28.06 -1.80
CA LEU A 70 7.05 -28.32 -1.99
C LEU A 70 7.74 -28.62 -0.65
N TYR A 71 7.42 -27.87 0.39
CA TYR A 71 7.91 -28.09 1.75
C TYR A 71 7.61 -29.51 2.24
N ASP A 72 6.36 -30.00 2.07
CA ASP A 72 5.93 -31.33 2.50
C ASP A 72 6.69 -32.45 1.78
N LYS A 73 7.28 -32.18 0.64
CA LYS A 73 8.12 -33.10 -0.13
C LYS A 73 9.61 -32.90 0.11
N SER A 74 10.01 -31.94 0.96
CA SER A 74 11.39 -31.49 1.14
C SER A 74 12.04 -30.98 -0.17
N GLU A 75 11.22 -30.38 -1.04
CA GLU A 75 11.63 -29.82 -2.34
C GLU A 75 11.67 -28.28 -2.34
N LEU A 76 11.36 -27.60 -1.23
CA LEU A 76 11.39 -26.14 -1.14
C LEU A 76 12.86 -25.66 -1.16
N PRO A 77 13.30 -24.92 -2.21
CA PRO A 77 14.74 -24.66 -2.40
C PRO A 77 15.30 -23.65 -1.40
N HIS A 78 14.51 -22.68 -0.99
CA HIS A 78 14.92 -21.57 -0.12
C HIS A 78 13.92 -21.37 0.99
N ASN A 79 14.34 -20.73 2.09
CA ASN A 79 13.43 -20.23 3.10
C ASN A 79 12.50 -19.17 2.49
N VAL A 80 11.24 -19.22 2.82
CA VAL A 80 10.25 -18.28 2.29
C VAL A 80 9.49 -17.60 3.43
N VAL A 81 9.49 -16.27 3.41
CA VAL A 81 8.67 -15.42 4.25
C VAL A 81 7.50 -14.89 3.43
N PHE A 82 6.28 -15.07 3.91
CA PHE A 82 5.08 -14.52 3.30
C PHE A 82 4.58 -13.38 4.17
N ILE A 83 4.39 -12.21 3.54
CA ILE A 83 4.04 -10.96 4.21
C ILE A 83 2.66 -10.51 3.72
N PHE A 84 1.65 -10.65 4.57
CA PHE A 84 0.33 -10.07 4.36
C PHE A 84 0.28 -8.74 5.10
N GLN A 85 0.53 -7.65 4.37
CA GLN A 85 0.74 -6.31 4.93
C GLN A 85 -0.57 -5.54 5.03
N PRO A 86 -0.97 -5.07 6.22
CA PRO A 86 -2.09 -4.13 6.36
C PRO A 86 -1.67 -2.68 6.12
N ALA A 87 -2.66 -1.79 5.93
CA ALA A 87 -2.51 -0.34 5.92
C ALA A 87 -1.49 0.17 4.89
N GLU A 88 -1.57 -0.33 3.67
CA GLU A 88 -0.79 0.19 2.54
C GLU A 88 -1.31 1.58 2.17
N GLU A 89 -2.63 1.72 1.99
CA GLU A 89 -3.32 2.92 1.56
C GLU A 89 -3.29 4.04 2.63
N THR A 90 -3.20 3.66 3.88
CA THR A 90 -3.25 4.61 4.99
C THR A 90 -2.31 4.23 6.12
N GLY A 91 -1.47 5.17 6.55
CA GLY A 91 -0.69 5.01 7.77
C GLY A 91 0.60 4.20 7.67
N GLY A 92 1.09 3.90 6.46
CA GLY A 92 2.42 3.37 6.24
C GLY A 92 2.66 1.99 6.86
N GLY A 93 1.79 1.02 6.56
CA GLY A 93 1.82 -0.31 7.17
C GLY A 93 3.16 -1.01 7.09
N ALA A 94 3.89 -0.92 5.97
CA ALA A 94 5.23 -1.49 5.84
C ALA A 94 6.22 -0.92 6.87
N ASN A 95 6.26 0.41 7.01
CA ASN A 95 7.12 1.07 8.00
C ASN A 95 6.73 0.69 9.45
N ARG A 96 5.45 0.52 9.72
CA ARG A 96 4.95 0.06 11.03
C ARG A 96 5.35 -1.37 11.32
N LEU A 97 5.34 -2.26 10.31
CA LEU A 97 5.83 -3.63 10.46
C LEU A 97 7.34 -3.65 10.77
N ILE A 98 8.13 -2.85 10.06
CA ILE A 98 9.57 -2.72 10.31
C ILE A 98 9.83 -2.21 11.73
N LYS A 99 9.16 -1.13 12.13
CA LYS A 99 9.31 -0.56 13.50
C LYS A 99 8.86 -1.50 14.60
N ALA A 100 7.94 -2.42 14.31
CA ALA A 100 7.50 -3.45 15.24
C ALA A 100 8.47 -4.66 15.33
N GLY A 101 9.59 -4.63 14.60
CA GLY A 101 10.57 -5.73 14.58
C GLY A 101 10.03 -7.00 13.90
N ALA A 102 9.04 -6.87 13.04
CA ALA A 102 8.33 -8.01 12.46
C ALA A 102 9.25 -8.91 11.61
N PHE A 103 10.37 -8.39 11.15
CA PHE A 103 11.32 -9.07 10.26
C PHE A 103 12.65 -9.43 10.93
N ASP A 104 12.91 -8.98 12.17
CA ASP A 104 14.23 -9.05 12.80
C ASP A 104 14.79 -10.47 12.91
N LYS A 105 13.92 -11.46 12.98
CA LYS A 105 14.31 -12.87 13.07
C LYS A 105 14.53 -13.56 11.71
N TYR A 106 14.25 -12.86 10.61
CA TYR A 106 14.37 -13.43 9.27
C TYR A 106 15.49 -12.74 8.50
N PRO A 107 16.56 -13.45 8.09
CA PRO A 107 17.64 -12.87 7.27
C PRO A 107 17.18 -12.75 5.81
N ILE A 108 16.25 -11.83 5.54
CA ILE A 108 15.65 -11.64 4.22
C ILE A 108 16.67 -10.99 3.29
N GLU A 109 16.99 -11.66 2.17
CA GLU A 109 17.91 -11.16 1.14
C GLU A 109 17.20 -10.36 0.06
N ALA A 110 15.94 -10.71 -0.26
CA ALA A 110 15.14 -10.03 -1.26
C ALA A 110 13.65 -10.08 -0.90
N VAL A 111 12.93 -9.02 -1.27
CA VAL A 111 11.47 -8.93 -1.12
C VAL A 111 10.85 -8.76 -2.49
N PHE A 112 9.89 -9.61 -2.81
CA PHE A 112 9.10 -9.53 -4.04
C PHE A 112 7.67 -9.12 -3.69
N GLY A 113 7.16 -8.14 -4.41
CA GLY A 113 5.76 -7.74 -4.41
C GLY A 113 5.27 -7.62 -5.84
N PHE A 114 3.97 -7.66 -6.03
CA PHE A 114 3.37 -7.36 -7.32
C PHE A 114 2.12 -6.51 -7.10
N HIS A 115 1.73 -5.81 -8.14
CA HIS A 115 0.50 -5.05 -8.18
C HIS A 115 -0.24 -5.33 -9.48
N VAL A 116 -1.55 -5.51 -9.41
CA VAL A 116 -2.38 -5.63 -10.61
C VAL A 116 -2.36 -4.31 -11.37
N ASN A 117 -2.29 -4.40 -12.70
CA ASN A 117 -2.32 -3.23 -13.57
C ASN A 117 -3.47 -3.38 -14.59
N PRO A 118 -4.56 -2.60 -14.47
CA PRO A 118 -5.71 -2.69 -15.35
C PRO A 118 -5.44 -2.23 -16.78
N PHE A 119 -4.31 -1.57 -17.04
CA PHE A 119 -3.93 -1.09 -18.37
C PHE A 119 -3.10 -2.09 -19.16
N GLU A 120 -2.67 -3.18 -18.54
CA GLU A 120 -1.92 -4.23 -19.21
C GLU A 120 -2.82 -5.42 -19.57
N LYS A 121 -2.42 -6.13 -20.64
CA LYS A 121 -3.13 -7.34 -21.06
C LYS A 121 -2.98 -8.45 -20.04
N GLU A 122 -4.03 -9.23 -19.86
CA GLU A 122 -4.01 -10.44 -19.03
C GLU A 122 -2.85 -11.35 -19.40
N GLY A 123 -2.16 -11.89 -18.38
CA GLY A 123 -1.00 -12.76 -18.53
C GLY A 123 0.32 -12.03 -18.79
N LYS A 124 0.33 -10.70 -18.91
CA LYS A 124 1.56 -9.92 -19.04
C LYS A 124 2.12 -9.56 -17.66
N ILE A 125 3.42 -9.73 -17.48
CA ILE A 125 4.18 -9.28 -16.32
C ILE A 125 5.10 -8.16 -16.77
N VAL A 126 5.02 -7.01 -16.12
CA VAL A 126 5.88 -5.85 -16.37
C VAL A 126 6.87 -5.70 -15.21
N ILE A 127 8.14 -5.57 -15.54
CA ILE A 127 9.24 -5.38 -14.59
C ILE A 127 10.05 -4.17 -15.06
N ARG A 128 10.58 -3.39 -14.13
CA ARG A 128 11.54 -2.31 -14.39
C ARG A 128 12.79 -2.52 -13.55
N ASP A 129 13.91 -2.01 -14.07
CA ASP A 129 15.21 -2.07 -13.39
C ASP A 129 15.37 -0.93 -12.35
N GLU A 130 14.48 0.09 -12.40
CA GLU A 130 14.49 1.27 -11.53
C GLU A 130 13.17 1.38 -10.78
N GLU A 131 12.91 2.52 -10.13
CA GLU A 131 11.68 2.79 -9.37
C GLU A 131 10.44 2.66 -10.26
N ILE A 132 9.47 1.89 -9.79
CA ILE A 132 8.18 1.68 -10.47
C ILE A 132 7.16 2.73 -10.01
N THR A 133 7.20 3.11 -8.73
CA THR A 133 6.21 4.01 -8.12
C THR A 133 6.82 5.36 -7.79
N ALA A 134 6.05 6.43 -7.95
CA ALA A 134 6.43 7.75 -7.48
C ALA A 134 6.36 7.82 -5.94
N SER A 135 7.14 8.73 -5.36
CA SER A 135 6.98 9.08 -3.94
C SER A 135 5.67 9.85 -3.75
N ALA A 136 4.96 9.55 -2.67
CA ALA A 136 3.77 10.29 -2.27
C ALA A 136 4.07 11.12 -1.01
N THR A 137 3.63 12.37 -1.00
CA THR A 137 3.76 13.25 0.17
C THR A 137 2.41 13.94 0.42
N GLU A 138 1.91 13.83 1.63
CA GLU A 138 0.69 14.51 2.06
C GLU A 138 1.07 15.81 2.78
N TYR A 139 0.49 16.92 2.36
CA TYR A 139 0.61 18.22 3.03
C TYR A 139 -0.75 18.63 3.58
N ARG A 140 -0.79 19.04 4.84
CA ARG A 140 -1.98 19.60 5.49
C ARG A 140 -1.72 21.05 5.84
N PHE A 141 -2.55 21.94 5.30
CA PHE A 141 -2.50 23.37 5.57
C PHE A 141 -3.61 23.74 6.56
N PHE A 142 -3.24 24.36 7.66
CA PHE A 142 -4.19 24.87 8.65
C PHE A 142 -4.21 26.41 8.58
N LEU A 143 -5.31 26.96 8.05
CA LEU A 143 -5.48 28.39 7.92
C LEU A 143 -6.33 28.90 9.07
N LYS A 144 -5.78 29.80 9.88
CA LYS A 144 -6.47 30.42 11.00
C LYS A 144 -6.73 31.88 10.69
N GLY A 145 -8.00 32.25 10.58
CA GLY A 145 -8.45 33.62 10.39
C GLY A 145 -8.81 34.31 11.71
N LEU A 146 -9.06 35.62 11.60
CA LEU A 146 -9.59 36.45 12.66
C LEU A 146 -10.86 37.12 12.14
N SER A 147 -11.98 36.91 12.83
CA SER A 147 -13.25 37.57 12.52
C SER A 147 -13.23 39.03 12.94
N SER A 148 -13.80 39.92 12.12
CA SER A 148 -14.03 41.31 12.45
C SER A 148 -15.46 41.72 12.03
N HIS A 149 -15.90 42.85 12.49
CA HIS A 149 -17.15 43.46 12.03
C HIS A 149 -16.97 43.87 10.54
N VAL A 150 -18.06 43.82 9.77
CA VAL A 150 -18.02 44.12 8.33
C VAL A 150 -17.56 45.56 8.05
N ALA A 151 -17.81 46.47 8.96
CA ALA A 151 -17.39 47.89 8.89
C ALA A 151 -15.90 48.08 9.24
N ASP A 152 -15.27 47.11 9.92
CA ASP A 152 -13.88 47.17 10.40
C ASP A 152 -13.09 45.98 9.89
N LYS A 153 -13.23 45.67 8.60
CA LYS A 153 -12.66 44.49 7.97
C LYS A 153 -11.12 44.43 8.04
N GLU A 154 -10.46 45.58 8.15
CA GLU A 154 -9.01 45.71 8.33
C GLU A 154 -8.49 45.15 9.66
N GLN A 155 -9.37 44.95 10.63
CA GLN A 155 -9.09 44.32 11.93
C GLN A 155 -9.19 42.79 11.87
N GLY A 156 -9.65 42.26 10.76
CA GLY A 156 -9.79 40.82 10.54
C GLY A 156 -8.76 40.26 9.58
N HIS A 157 -8.63 38.93 9.55
CA HIS A 157 -7.82 38.21 8.60
C HIS A 157 -8.65 37.08 7.95
N SER A 158 -8.81 37.14 6.63
CA SER A 158 -9.60 36.18 5.88
C SER A 158 -8.82 34.88 5.64
N CYS A 159 -9.39 33.75 6.06
CA CYS A 159 -8.88 32.44 5.64
C CYS A 159 -8.98 32.23 4.13
N GLY A 160 -9.94 32.89 3.46
CA GLY A 160 -10.12 32.79 2.01
C GLY A 160 -8.94 33.36 1.23
N GLU A 161 -8.38 34.49 1.67
CA GLU A 161 -7.17 35.09 1.05
C GLU A 161 -5.96 34.16 1.23
N GLY A 162 -5.78 33.59 2.43
CA GLY A 162 -4.73 32.62 2.69
C GLY A 162 -4.88 31.36 1.82
N LEU A 163 -6.11 30.85 1.67
CA LEU A 163 -6.40 29.70 0.83
C LEU A 163 -6.10 30.00 -0.65
N GLN A 164 -6.53 31.17 -1.15
CA GLN A 164 -6.24 31.59 -2.52
C GLN A 164 -4.74 31.64 -2.79
N HIS A 165 -3.96 32.17 -1.86
CA HIS A 165 -2.51 32.23 -1.99
C HIS A 165 -1.90 30.83 -2.04
N VAL A 166 -2.28 29.92 -1.13
CA VAL A 166 -1.79 28.53 -1.11
C VAL A 166 -2.12 27.81 -2.42
N LEU A 167 -3.38 27.91 -2.90
CA LEU A 167 -3.81 27.29 -4.17
C LEU A 167 -3.04 27.83 -5.36
N SER A 168 -2.79 29.16 -5.40
CA SER A 168 -2.01 29.79 -6.45
C SER A 168 -0.56 29.26 -6.49
N GLN A 169 0.07 29.06 -5.34
CA GLN A 169 1.43 28.52 -5.28
C GLN A 169 1.46 27.04 -5.66
N ILE A 170 0.51 26.22 -5.19
CA ILE A 170 0.40 24.81 -5.57
C ILE A 170 0.22 24.66 -7.10
N GLY A 171 -0.61 25.51 -7.71
CA GLY A 171 -0.82 25.49 -9.16
C GLY A 171 0.44 25.80 -10.00
N GLN A 172 1.48 26.39 -9.39
CA GLN A 172 2.77 26.65 -10.03
C GLN A 172 3.77 25.49 -9.89
N ILE A 173 3.47 24.50 -9.05
CA ILE A 173 4.31 23.32 -8.92
C ILE A 173 4.17 22.52 -10.21
N GLN A 174 5.25 22.43 -10.97
CA GLN A 174 5.29 21.60 -12.17
C GLN A 174 5.13 20.14 -11.77
N GLN A 175 4.14 19.48 -12.34
CA GLN A 175 4.07 18.03 -12.28
C GLN A 175 5.23 17.46 -13.10
N PHE A 176 6.15 16.80 -12.42
CA PHE A 176 7.15 16.00 -13.10
C PHE A 176 6.44 14.78 -13.70
N HIS A 177 6.26 14.80 -15.03
CA HIS A 177 5.87 13.60 -15.72
C HIS A 177 7.05 12.63 -15.67
N LEU A 178 6.86 11.49 -15.03
CA LEU A 178 7.74 10.35 -15.20
C LEU A 178 7.64 9.93 -16.66
N ASN A 179 8.61 10.35 -17.47
CA ASN A 179 8.70 9.91 -18.86
C ASN A 179 8.91 8.40 -18.85
N GLY A 180 7.91 7.66 -19.30
CA GLY A 180 8.03 6.24 -19.58
C GLY A 180 7.23 5.28 -18.68
N LEU A 181 5.98 5.62 -18.36
CA LEU A 181 4.97 4.60 -18.07
C LEU A 181 4.23 4.24 -19.36
#